data_36825c0bf3e1c479e7107d4ff54d3ff1
#
_entry.id   36825c0bf3e1c479e7107d4ff54d3ff1
#
_cell.length_a   1.000
_cell.length_b   1.000
_cell.length_c   1.000
_cell.angle_alpha   90.00
_cell.angle_beta   90.00
_cell.angle_gamma   90.00
#
_symmetry.space_group_name_H-M   'P 1'
#
loop_
_entity.id
_entity.type
_entity.pdbx_description
1 polymer ?
#
loop_
_entity_poly.entity_id
_entity_poly.type
_entity_poly.pdbx_seq_one_letter_code
_entity_poly.pdbx_strand_id
1 'polypeptide(L)'
;ARLATEWFESMLAKTAAEVADLFGKYRLSEALMAVYKLFWDEFSSWYLEMIKPAYGQPIDKATYEKTLGFFDNLLKLLHPFMPFITEELWQHIYDRKEGESLMVQQLNIPTACNEIIVKEFEVVKEVIGGIRTIRLQKNIAQKETLELQVVGVNPVATFNPVITKLCNLSSIEAVENKVDGSGSFMVGTTEYAIPLGNLINTEEELAKLEADLKYQEGFLQSVLKKLSNEKFVSKAPANVIDMERKKQADAESKIASLKESIAALKK
;
A
#
# COMPACT_ATOMS: atom_id res chain seq x y z
N ALA A 1 -5.28 18.61 3.16
CA ALA A 1 -6.26 18.51 2.06
C ALA A 1 -5.69 19.06 0.74
N ARG A 2 -5.06 20.27 0.73
CA ARG A 2 -4.58 20.91 -0.51
C ARG A 2 -3.68 20.01 -1.37
N LEU A 3 -2.63 19.42 -0.80
CA LEU A 3 -1.73 18.50 -1.53
C LEU A 3 -2.47 17.29 -2.11
N ALA A 4 -3.42 16.75 -1.37
CA ALA A 4 -4.22 15.63 -1.85
C ALA A 4 -5.09 16.02 -3.05
N THR A 5 -5.70 17.22 -3.03
CA THR A 5 -6.49 17.71 -4.15
C THR A 5 -5.63 18.01 -5.39
N GLU A 6 -4.47 18.63 -5.23
CA GLU A 6 -3.52 18.90 -6.32
C GLU A 6 -3.00 17.59 -6.95
N TRP A 7 -2.67 16.63 -6.13
CA TRP A 7 -2.24 15.31 -6.60
C TRP A 7 -3.36 14.60 -7.37
N PHE A 8 -4.56 14.51 -6.80
CA PHE A 8 -5.66 13.79 -7.45
C PHE A 8 -6.14 14.49 -8.72
N GLU A 9 -6.15 15.82 -8.77
CA GLU A 9 -6.44 16.59 -9.98
C GLU A 9 -5.45 16.23 -11.12
N SER A 10 -4.16 16.09 -10.79
CA SER A 10 -3.14 15.65 -11.74
C SER A 10 -3.32 14.19 -12.18
N MET A 11 -3.69 13.30 -11.27
CA MET A 11 -4.00 11.91 -11.60
C MET A 11 -5.22 11.81 -12.51
N LEU A 12 -6.27 12.58 -12.23
CA LEU A 12 -7.49 12.65 -13.06
C LEU A 12 -7.17 13.16 -14.47
N ALA A 13 -6.40 14.24 -14.60
CA ALA A 13 -5.98 14.79 -15.88
C ALA A 13 -5.17 13.76 -16.70
N LYS A 14 -4.19 13.12 -16.07
CA LYS A 14 -3.34 12.11 -16.69
C LYS A 14 -4.16 10.91 -17.18
N THR A 15 -5.02 10.37 -16.32
CA THR A 15 -5.84 9.21 -16.67
C THR A 15 -6.89 9.54 -17.72
N ALA A 16 -7.48 10.74 -17.70
CA ALA A 16 -8.43 11.15 -18.73
C ALA A 16 -7.78 11.23 -20.12
N ALA A 17 -6.53 11.73 -20.20
CA ALA A 17 -5.77 11.75 -21.45
C ALA A 17 -5.46 10.33 -21.93
N GLU A 18 -5.05 9.42 -21.03
CA GLU A 18 -4.83 8.01 -21.34
C GLU A 18 -6.12 7.34 -21.86
N VAL A 19 -7.23 7.55 -21.20
CA VAL A 19 -8.54 7.01 -21.59
C VAL A 19 -8.93 7.52 -22.98
N ALA A 20 -8.76 8.80 -23.27
CA ALA A 20 -9.05 9.38 -24.58
C ALA A 20 -8.20 8.74 -25.68
N ASP A 21 -6.91 8.52 -25.46
CA ASP A 21 -6.01 7.84 -26.39
C ASP A 21 -6.41 6.39 -26.62
N LEU A 22 -6.75 5.66 -25.54
CA LEU A 22 -7.21 4.27 -25.60
C LEU A 22 -8.55 4.13 -26.36
N PHE A 23 -9.48 5.06 -26.16
CA PHE A 23 -10.73 5.11 -26.94
C PHE A 23 -10.45 5.35 -28.42
N GLY A 24 -9.55 6.29 -28.76
CA GLY A 24 -9.13 6.55 -30.13
C GLY A 24 -8.51 5.33 -30.83
N LYS A 25 -7.92 4.41 -30.04
CA LYS A 25 -7.32 3.15 -30.50
C LYS A 25 -8.28 1.95 -30.39
N TYR A 26 -9.52 2.16 -30.02
CA TYR A 26 -10.52 1.10 -29.78
C TYR A 26 -10.12 0.07 -28.71
N ARG A 27 -9.23 0.45 -27.77
CA ARG A 27 -8.75 -0.39 -26.66
C ARG A 27 -9.63 -0.24 -25.43
N LEU A 28 -10.92 -0.61 -25.55
CA LEU A 28 -11.94 -0.31 -24.56
C LEU A 28 -11.72 -1.01 -23.21
N SER A 29 -11.23 -2.25 -23.22
CA SER A 29 -10.93 -2.98 -21.96
C SER A 29 -9.84 -2.33 -21.15
N GLU A 30 -8.82 -1.76 -21.81
CA GLU A 30 -7.73 -1.05 -21.16
C GLU A 30 -8.18 0.32 -20.66
N ALA A 31 -9.04 1.02 -21.42
CA ALA A 31 -9.67 2.24 -20.98
C ALA A 31 -10.50 2.02 -19.71
N LEU A 32 -11.33 0.96 -19.67
CA LEU A 32 -12.07 0.60 -18.46
C LEU A 32 -11.12 0.31 -17.27
N MET A 33 -10.03 -0.43 -17.51
CA MET A 33 -9.07 -0.73 -16.44
C MET A 33 -8.38 0.54 -15.92
N ALA A 34 -8.05 1.50 -16.77
CA ALA A 34 -7.51 2.79 -16.35
C ALA A 34 -8.50 3.58 -15.46
N VAL A 35 -9.76 3.63 -15.85
CA VAL A 35 -10.83 4.25 -15.04
C VAL A 35 -11.03 3.50 -13.72
N TYR A 36 -11.01 2.17 -13.74
CA TYR A 36 -11.13 1.33 -12.54
C TYR A 36 -10.01 1.64 -11.54
N LYS A 37 -8.76 1.66 -11.99
CA LYS A 37 -7.61 1.99 -11.14
C LYS A 37 -7.71 3.39 -10.56
N LEU A 38 -8.06 4.38 -11.38
CA LEU A 38 -8.25 5.74 -10.92
C LEU A 38 -9.31 5.83 -9.82
N PHE A 39 -10.44 5.13 -10.01
CA PHE A 39 -11.54 5.15 -9.07
C PHE A 39 -11.24 4.38 -7.78
N TRP A 40 -10.79 3.14 -7.93
CA TRP A 40 -10.62 2.22 -6.80
C TRP A 40 -9.31 2.47 -6.03
N ASP A 41 -8.19 2.51 -6.76
CA ASP A 41 -6.89 2.63 -6.11
C ASP A 41 -6.61 4.09 -5.71
N GLU A 42 -6.72 5.03 -6.66
CA GLU A 42 -6.26 6.39 -6.42
C GLU A 42 -7.29 7.23 -5.65
N PHE A 43 -8.56 7.22 -6.07
CA PHE A 43 -9.60 8.00 -5.41
C PHE A 43 -10.01 7.38 -4.06
N SER A 44 -10.46 6.12 -4.08
CA SER A 44 -11.02 5.50 -2.87
C SER A 44 -9.95 5.14 -1.84
N SER A 45 -8.83 4.52 -2.28
CA SER A 45 -7.83 4.00 -1.33
C SER A 45 -6.86 5.07 -0.85
N TRP A 46 -6.60 6.13 -1.64
CA TRP A 46 -5.63 7.17 -1.27
C TRP A 46 -6.28 8.53 -1.05
N TYR A 47 -6.93 9.10 -2.07
CA TYR A 47 -7.43 10.47 -1.97
C TYR A 47 -8.40 10.66 -0.81
N LEU A 48 -9.44 9.81 -0.71
CA LEU A 48 -10.42 9.93 0.36
C LEU A 48 -9.81 9.75 1.75
N GLU A 49 -8.84 8.85 1.92
CA GLU A 49 -8.15 8.67 3.20
C GLU A 49 -7.27 9.88 3.55
N MET A 50 -6.63 10.51 2.56
CA MET A 50 -5.84 11.72 2.79
C MET A 50 -6.68 12.90 3.25
N ILE A 51 -7.88 13.10 2.67
CA ILE A 51 -8.75 14.24 3.00
C ILE A 51 -9.68 14.01 4.19
N LYS A 52 -9.87 12.74 4.60
CA LYS A 52 -10.77 12.38 5.71
C LYS A 52 -10.42 13.20 6.96
N PRO A 53 -11.38 13.97 7.53
CA PRO A 53 -11.11 14.73 8.75
C PRO A 53 -10.92 13.80 9.96
N ALA A 54 -10.43 14.34 11.07
CA ALA A 54 -10.42 13.62 12.34
C ALA A 54 -11.86 13.24 12.73
N TYR A 55 -12.00 12.13 13.47
CA TYR A 55 -13.33 11.65 13.87
C TYR A 55 -14.14 12.73 14.56
N GLY A 56 -15.38 12.91 14.13
CA GLY A 56 -16.30 13.93 14.64
C GLY A 56 -16.03 15.36 14.18
N GLN A 57 -15.02 15.57 13.32
CA GLN A 57 -14.74 16.88 12.73
C GLN A 57 -15.35 17.00 11.32
N PRO A 58 -15.88 18.18 10.94
CA PRO A 58 -16.40 18.40 9.59
C PRO A 58 -15.26 18.51 8.58
N ILE A 59 -15.54 18.16 7.33
CA ILE A 59 -14.68 18.50 6.21
C ILE A 59 -14.86 19.98 5.85
N ASP A 60 -13.79 20.65 5.43
CA ASP A 60 -13.90 22.02 4.93
C ASP A 60 -14.64 22.07 3.58
N LYS A 61 -15.37 23.17 3.37
CA LYS A 61 -16.24 23.34 2.20
C LYS A 61 -15.48 23.23 0.87
N ALA A 62 -14.28 23.82 0.78
CA ALA A 62 -13.50 23.81 -0.45
C ALA A 62 -13.05 22.38 -0.84
N THR A 63 -12.58 21.60 0.15
CA THR A 63 -12.21 20.19 -0.05
C THR A 63 -13.44 19.36 -0.42
N TYR A 64 -14.57 19.58 0.23
CA TYR A 64 -15.83 18.89 -0.07
C TYR A 64 -16.31 19.15 -1.52
N GLU A 65 -16.37 20.41 -1.93
CA GLU A 65 -16.79 20.80 -3.29
C GLU A 65 -15.84 20.24 -4.36
N LYS A 66 -14.52 20.29 -4.13
CA LYS A 66 -13.53 19.66 -5.02
C LYS A 66 -13.74 18.17 -5.12
N THR A 67 -14.01 17.49 -4.01
CA THR A 67 -14.26 16.03 -3.98
C THR A 67 -15.51 15.67 -4.77
N LEU A 68 -16.58 16.42 -4.64
CA LEU A 68 -17.79 16.22 -5.45
C LEU A 68 -17.51 16.42 -6.95
N GLY A 69 -16.71 17.45 -7.31
CA GLY A 69 -16.29 17.68 -8.69
C GLY A 69 -15.43 16.54 -9.26
N PHE A 70 -14.55 15.95 -8.46
CA PHE A 70 -13.79 14.77 -8.85
C PHE A 70 -14.69 13.56 -9.05
N PHE A 71 -15.63 13.34 -8.14
CA PHE A 71 -16.58 12.24 -8.24
C PHE A 71 -17.50 12.38 -9.47
N ASP A 72 -17.98 13.59 -9.78
CA ASP A 72 -18.72 13.89 -11.00
C ASP A 72 -17.93 13.50 -12.27
N ASN A 73 -16.66 13.88 -12.35
CA ASN A 73 -15.80 13.51 -13.47
C ASN A 73 -15.51 11.98 -13.53
N LEU A 74 -15.33 11.33 -12.39
CA LEU A 74 -15.18 9.88 -12.33
C LEU A 74 -16.42 9.16 -12.86
N LEU A 75 -17.63 9.62 -12.50
CA LEU A 75 -18.88 9.07 -13.02
C LEU A 75 -18.99 9.26 -14.53
N LYS A 76 -18.57 10.42 -15.06
CA LYS A 76 -18.54 10.68 -16.52
C LYS A 76 -17.58 9.74 -17.25
N LEU A 77 -16.37 9.50 -16.69
CA LEU A 77 -15.41 8.55 -17.26
C LEU A 77 -15.91 7.10 -17.24
N LEU A 78 -16.66 6.74 -16.21
CA LEU A 78 -17.19 5.39 -16.04
C LEU A 78 -18.49 5.16 -16.81
N HIS A 79 -19.23 6.22 -17.12
CA HIS A 79 -20.58 6.14 -17.72
C HIS A 79 -20.66 5.31 -19.02
N PRO A 80 -19.69 5.37 -19.97
CA PRO A 80 -19.72 4.53 -21.16
C PRO A 80 -19.74 3.03 -20.90
N PHE A 81 -19.27 2.61 -19.72
CA PHE A 81 -19.16 1.20 -19.33
C PHE A 81 -20.29 0.75 -18.39
N MET A 82 -20.77 1.67 -17.55
CA MET A 82 -21.77 1.39 -16.49
C MET A 82 -22.85 2.48 -16.46
N PRO A 83 -23.68 2.62 -17.52
CA PRO A 83 -24.54 3.78 -17.69
C PRO A 83 -25.62 3.92 -16.60
N PHE A 84 -26.20 2.82 -16.12
CA PHE A 84 -27.32 2.90 -15.19
C PHE A 84 -26.90 3.37 -13.80
N ILE A 85 -25.89 2.72 -13.19
CA ILE A 85 -25.46 3.08 -11.83
C ILE A 85 -24.81 4.46 -11.79
N THR A 86 -24.07 4.86 -12.84
CA THR A 86 -23.45 6.18 -12.89
C THR A 86 -24.49 7.28 -13.06
N GLU A 87 -25.53 7.07 -13.85
CA GLU A 87 -26.66 8.00 -13.95
C GLU A 87 -27.36 8.15 -12.61
N GLU A 88 -27.71 7.06 -11.95
CA GLU A 88 -28.37 7.07 -10.65
C GLU A 88 -27.57 7.85 -9.61
N LEU A 89 -26.28 7.56 -9.47
CA LEU A 89 -25.40 8.27 -8.53
C LEU A 89 -25.27 9.75 -8.91
N TRP A 90 -25.17 10.07 -10.19
CA TRP A 90 -25.02 11.44 -10.66
C TRP A 90 -26.24 12.30 -10.36
N GLN A 91 -27.46 11.74 -10.46
CA GLN A 91 -28.68 12.40 -10.09
C GLN A 91 -28.75 12.77 -8.60
N HIS A 92 -28.05 12.01 -7.73
CA HIS A 92 -28.05 12.22 -6.28
C HIS A 92 -26.93 13.16 -5.77
N ILE A 93 -25.93 13.49 -6.60
CA ILE A 93 -24.81 14.36 -6.15
C ILE A 93 -25.28 15.80 -5.95
N TYR A 94 -26.15 16.29 -6.83
CA TYR A 94 -26.69 17.65 -6.84
C TYR A 94 -28.16 17.62 -7.18
N ASP A 95 -28.87 18.67 -6.79
CA ASP A 95 -30.25 18.89 -7.27
C ASP A 95 -30.22 19.10 -8.78
N ARG A 96 -30.89 18.22 -9.54
CA ARG A 96 -30.98 18.23 -10.98
C ARG A 96 -32.36 18.65 -11.43
N LYS A 97 -32.44 19.30 -12.58
CA LYS A 97 -33.74 19.61 -13.24
C LYS A 97 -34.26 18.35 -13.92
N GLU A 98 -35.58 18.29 -14.05
CA GLU A 98 -36.23 17.23 -14.83
C GLU A 98 -35.68 17.19 -16.27
N GLY A 99 -35.26 16.00 -16.72
CA GLY A 99 -34.65 15.78 -18.04
C GLY A 99 -33.16 15.99 -18.14
N GLU A 100 -32.48 16.45 -17.09
CA GLU A 100 -31.00 16.42 -17.06
C GLU A 100 -30.49 14.98 -16.95
N SER A 101 -29.54 14.61 -17.79
CA SER A 101 -28.90 13.27 -17.80
C SER A 101 -27.40 13.36 -17.96
N LEU A 102 -26.71 12.47 -17.29
CA LEU A 102 -25.26 12.30 -17.40
C LEU A 102 -24.82 11.97 -18.84
N MET A 103 -25.66 11.23 -19.57
CA MET A 103 -25.41 10.81 -20.95
C MET A 103 -25.08 11.97 -21.91
N VAL A 104 -25.64 13.14 -21.66
CA VAL A 104 -25.45 14.34 -22.53
C VAL A 104 -24.47 15.35 -21.93
N GLN A 105 -23.84 15.04 -20.80
CA GLN A 105 -22.87 15.91 -20.15
C GLN A 105 -21.53 15.84 -20.82
N GLN A 106 -20.85 16.98 -20.88
CA GLN A 106 -19.47 17.03 -21.35
C GLN A 106 -18.47 16.72 -20.24
N LEU A 107 -17.38 16.08 -20.62
CA LEU A 107 -16.25 15.82 -19.73
C LEU A 107 -15.38 17.08 -19.65
N ASN A 108 -15.38 17.74 -18.51
CA ASN A 108 -14.59 18.96 -18.25
C ASN A 108 -13.48 18.66 -17.24
N ILE A 109 -12.44 17.97 -17.69
CA ILE A 109 -11.29 17.65 -16.87
C ILE A 109 -10.16 18.62 -17.24
N PRO A 110 -9.49 19.23 -16.25
CA PRO A 110 -8.27 20.00 -16.48
C PRO A 110 -7.22 19.17 -17.21
N THR A 111 -6.57 19.76 -18.21
CA THR A 111 -5.50 19.08 -18.97
C THR A 111 -4.13 19.23 -18.31
N ALA A 112 -3.99 20.13 -17.34
CA ALA A 112 -2.75 20.37 -16.64
C ALA A 112 -2.47 19.22 -15.64
N CYS A 113 -1.34 18.56 -15.82
CA CYS A 113 -0.84 17.54 -14.92
C CYS A 113 0.49 18.01 -14.30
N ASN A 114 0.55 18.06 -12.98
CA ASN A 114 1.80 18.27 -12.27
C ASN A 114 2.49 16.90 -12.07
N GLU A 115 3.36 16.55 -13.01
CA GLU A 115 4.09 15.27 -12.96
C GLU A 115 5.02 15.15 -11.75
N ILE A 116 5.47 16.26 -11.17
CA ILE A 116 6.34 16.25 -10.00
C ILE A 116 5.57 15.69 -8.81
N ILE A 117 4.39 16.25 -8.52
CA ILE A 117 3.57 15.79 -7.40
C ILE A 117 3.11 14.33 -7.57
N VAL A 118 2.86 13.91 -8.81
CA VAL A 118 2.51 12.52 -9.11
C VAL A 118 3.68 11.58 -8.78
N LYS A 119 4.91 11.92 -9.21
CA LYS A 119 6.11 11.13 -8.92
C LYS A 119 6.46 11.12 -7.43
N GLU A 120 6.38 12.27 -6.77
CA GLU A 120 6.60 12.36 -5.33
C GLU A 120 5.63 11.46 -4.56
N PHE A 121 4.36 11.43 -4.97
CA PHE A 121 3.38 10.61 -4.28
C PHE A 121 3.60 9.11 -4.49
N GLU A 122 4.16 8.66 -5.60
CA GLU A 122 4.57 7.25 -5.74
C GLU A 122 5.62 6.87 -4.69
N VAL A 123 6.60 7.73 -4.44
CA VAL A 123 7.58 7.54 -3.36
C VAL A 123 6.87 7.53 -1.99
N VAL A 124 5.89 8.40 -1.76
CA VAL A 124 5.08 8.42 -0.53
C VAL A 124 4.35 7.10 -0.32
N LYS A 125 3.76 6.52 -1.36
CA LYS A 125 3.10 5.20 -1.29
C LYS A 125 4.08 4.11 -0.86
N GLU A 126 5.30 4.11 -1.39
CA GLU A 126 6.35 3.16 -1.01
C GLU A 126 6.77 3.34 0.46
N VAL A 127 6.95 4.58 0.92
CA VAL A 127 7.27 4.88 2.33
C VAL A 127 6.16 4.36 3.26
N ILE A 128 4.90 4.66 2.95
CA ILE A 128 3.75 4.18 3.72
C ILE A 128 3.71 2.64 3.73
N GLY A 129 3.97 2.02 2.58
CA GLY A 129 4.07 0.57 2.44
C GLY A 129 5.17 -0.03 3.32
N GLY A 130 6.34 0.59 3.35
CA GLY A 130 7.46 0.19 4.22
C GLY A 130 7.11 0.27 5.72
N ILE A 131 6.49 1.38 6.15
CA ILE A 131 6.04 1.53 7.54
C ILE A 131 5.02 0.45 7.92
N ARG A 132 4.04 0.19 7.05
CA ARG A 132 3.03 -0.86 7.28
C ARG A 132 3.65 -2.25 7.35
N THR A 133 4.66 -2.51 6.53
CA THR A 133 5.41 -3.76 6.53
C THR A 133 6.16 -3.95 7.86
N ILE A 134 6.85 -2.92 8.36
CA ILE A 134 7.51 -2.98 9.68
C ILE A 134 6.48 -3.23 10.80
N ARG A 135 5.33 -2.52 10.78
CA ARG A 135 4.26 -2.77 11.76
C ARG A 135 3.81 -4.24 11.75
N LEU A 136 3.60 -4.80 10.56
CA LEU A 136 3.17 -6.19 10.41
C LEU A 136 4.25 -7.17 10.91
N GLN A 137 5.50 -6.98 10.48
CA GLN A 137 6.62 -7.85 10.86
C GLN A 137 6.90 -7.83 12.36
N LYS A 138 6.74 -6.66 12.99
CA LYS A 138 7.00 -6.45 14.42
C LYS A 138 5.74 -6.55 15.29
N ASN A 139 4.60 -6.92 14.68
CA ASN A 139 3.31 -7.04 15.36
C ASN A 139 2.90 -5.78 16.14
N ILE A 140 3.20 -4.60 15.59
CA ILE A 140 2.87 -3.31 16.20
C ILE A 140 1.45 -2.91 15.80
N ALA A 141 0.58 -2.71 16.78
CA ALA A 141 -0.81 -2.33 16.54
C ALA A 141 -0.90 -0.96 15.83
N GLN A 142 -1.94 -0.78 14.98
CA GLN A 142 -2.16 0.49 14.25
C GLN A 142 -2.38 1.69 15.18
N LYS A 143 -2.90 1.47 16.39
CA LYS A 143 -3.10 2.51 17.40
C LYS A 143 -1.81 3.03 18.03
N GLU A 144 -0.74 2.24 17.99
CA GLU A 144 0.56 2.64 18.54
C GLU A 144 1.17 3.72 17.67
N THR A 145 1.60 4.82 18.29
CA THR A 145 2.25 5.93 17.59
C THR A 145 3.72 5.61 17.39
N LEU A 146 4.23 5.84 16.17
CA LEU A 146 5.62 5.59 15.80
C LEU A 146 6.35 6.90 15.49
N GLU A 147 7.66 6.87 15.62
CA GLU A 147 8.57 7.89 15.08
C GLU A 147 9.19 7.37 13.79
N LEU A 148 9.36 8.22 12.79
CA LEU A 148 10.04 7.89 11.55
C LEU A 148 11.31 8.72 11.42
N GLN A 149 12.42 8.06 11.25
CA GLN A 149 13.71 8.66 10.94
C GLN A 149 13.99 8.50 9.44
N VAL A 150 14.46 9.57 8.82
CA VAL A 150 14.91 9.57 7.43
C VAL A 150 16.41 9.81 7.44
N VAL A 151 17.20 8.84 6.98
CA VAL A 151 18.66 8.98 6.97
C VAL A 151 19.06 9.86 5.80
N GLY A 152 19.58 11.04 6.12
CA GLY A 152 19.93 12.08 5.14
C GLY A 152 18.77 13.02 4.81
N VAL A 153 18.62 13.33 3.53
CA VAL A 153 17.59 14.28 3.04
C VAL A 153 16.27 13.57 2.78
N ASN A 154 15.19 14.11 3.30
CA ASN A 154 13.85 13.59 3.03
C ASN A 154 13.34 14.10 1.66
N PRO A 155 13.25 13.23 0.63
CA PRO A 155 12.86 13.65 -0.71
C PRO A 155 11.37 14.01 -0.83
N VAL A 156 10.55 13.62 0.13
CA VAL A 156 9.09 13.83 0.13
C VAL A 156 8.61 14.60 1.36
N ALA A 157 9.43 15.51 1.87
CA ALA A 157 9.14 16.28 3.08
C ALA A 157 7.82 17.07 2.99
N THR A 158 7.41 17.51 1.80
CA THR A 158 6.12 18.17 1.54
C THR A 158 4.93 17.30 1.93
N PHE A 159 5.06 15.98 1.84
CA PHE A 159 4.03 15.00 2.21
C PHE A 159 4.11 14.50 3.64
N ASN A 160 5.02 15.01 4.48
CA ASN A 160 5.11 14.61 5.88
C ASN A 160 3.76 14.62 6.62
N PRO A 161 2.88 15.65 6.49
CA PRO A 161 1.58 15.64 7.15
C PRO A 161 0.67 14.47 6.70
N VAL A 162 0.78 14.05 5.44
CA VAL A 162 0.02 12.91 4.89
C VAL A 162 0.55 11.60 5.46
N ILE A 163 1.88 11.40 5.42
CA ILE A 163 2.54 10.19 5.95
C ILE A 163 2.26 10.06 7.46
N THR A 164 2.43 11.16 8.22
CA THR A 164 2.14 11.22 9.65
C THR A 164 0.72 10.76 9.95
N LYS A 165 -0.25 11.30 9.22
CA LYS A 165 -1.66 10.96 9.41
C LYS A 165 -1.97 9.49 9.06
N LEU A 166 -1.54 9.02 7.87
CA LEU A 166 -1.90 7.69 7.37
C LEU A 166 -1.16 6.56 8.08
N CYS A 167 -0.04 6.86 8.72
CA CYS A 167 0.78 5.91 9.45
C CYS A 167 0.72 6.04 10.96
N ASN A 168 -0.06 7.00 11.51
CA ASN A 168 -0.12 7.30 12.94
C ASN A 168 1.29 7.53 13.52
N LEU A 169 1.98 8.56 12.98
CA LEU A 169 3.31 8.94 13.46
C LEU A 169 3.24 10.13 14.41
N SER A 170 4.17 10.20 15.36
CA SER A 170 4.39 11.38 16.22
C SER A 170 5.31 12.40 15.55
N SER A 171 6.35 11.92 14.85
CA SER A 171 7.31 12.76 14.17
C SER A 171 7.90 12.08 12.93
N ILE A 172 8.44 12.92 12.03
CA ILE A 172 9.29 12.50 10.92
C ILE A 172 10.53 13.39 10.96
N GLU A 173 11.68 12.81 11.25
CA GLU A 173 12.93 13.54 11.46
C GLU A 173 14.02 13.08 10.50
N ALA A 174 14.73 14.06 9.92
CA ALA A 174 15.94 13.76 9.17
C ALA A 174 17.10 13.59 10.15
N VAL A 175 17.83 12.47 10.02
CA VAL A 175 18.94 12.10 10.90
C VAL A 175 20.18 11.76 10.08
N GLU A 176 21.36 11.93 10.64
CA GLU A 176 22.60 11.48 9.99
C GLU A 176 22.75 9.96 10.11
N ASN A 177 22.40 9.40 11.27
CA ASN A 177 22.47 7.98 11.56
C ASN A 177 21.18 7.55 12.26
N LYS A 178 20.67 6.38 11.90
CA LYS A 178 19.51 5.78 12.57
C LYS A 178 19.87 5.32 13.99
N VAL A 179 18.87 5.26 14.85
CA VAL A 179 19.01 4.65 16.18
C VAL A 179 19.24 3.14 16.07
N ASP A 180 20.16 2.61 16.88
CA ASP A 180 20.40 1.17 16.94
C ASP A 180 19.15 0.39 17.34
N GLY A 181 18.95 -0.77 16.74
CA GLY A 181 17.75 -1.59 16.97
C GLY A 181 16.49 -1.09 16.26
N SER A 182 16.61 -0.11 15.35
CA SER A 182 15.49 0.33 14.52
C SER A 182 15.12 -0.71 13.46
N GLY A 183 13.82 -0.85 13.18
CA GLY A 183 13.36 -1.48 11.95
C GLY A 183 13.57 -0.53 10.77
N SER A 184 14.27 -0.96 9.72
CA SER A 184 14.56 -0.09 8.58
C SER A 184 14.14 -0.69 7.24
N PHE A 185 13.91 0.19 6.27
CA PHE A 185 13.59 -0.16 4.89
C PHE A 185 14.13 0.91 3.94
N MET A 186 14.31 0.54 2.68
CA MET A 186 14.79 1.43 1.63
C MET A 186 13.65 1.82 0.70
N VAL A 187 13.61 3.10 0.31
CA VAL A 187 12.81 3.57 -0.81
C VAL A 187 13.73 4.35 -1.75
N GLY A 188 13.93 3.81 -2.92
CA GLY A 188 14.99 4.30 -3.81
C GLY A 188 16.36 4.21 -3.12
N THR A 189 17.04 5.35 -2.97
CA THR A 189 18.35 5.46 -2.29
C THR A 189 18.26 5.97 -0.86
N THR A 190 17.04 6.24 -0.36
CA THR A 190 16.82 6.81 0.98
C THR A 190 16.47 5.70 1.97
N GLU A 191 17.17 5.64 3.08
CA GLU A 191 16.87 4.74 4.18
C GLU A 191 15.88 5.40 5.14
N TYR A 192 14.83 4.67 5.50
CA TYR A 192 13.84 5.02 6.50
C TYR A 192 13.96 4.06 7.68
N ALA A 193 13.92 4.57 8.90
CA ALA A 193 14.06 3.77 10.10
C ALA A 193 12.98 4.13 11.13
N ILE A 194 12.51 3.12 11.84
CA ILE A 194 11.54 3.25 12.92
C ILE A 194 12.22 2.76 14.19
N PRO A 195 12.53 3.66 15.16
CA PRO A 195 13.04 3.25 16.45
C PRO A 195 12.03 2.35 17.15
N LEU A 196 12.44 1.14 17.48
CA LEU A 196 11.52 0.13 18.03
C LEU A 196 11.48 0.17 19.55
N GLY A 197 12.58 0.56 20.21
CA GLY A 197 12.67 0.79 21.67
C GLY A 197 11.84 -0.21 22.50
N ASN A 198 10.94 0.32 23.34
CA ASN A 198 10.03 -0.46 24.18
C ASN A 198 8.76 -0.95 23.46
N LEU A 199 8.62 -0.68 22.14
CA LEU A 199 7.44 -1.08 21.35
C LEU A 199 7.43 -2.58 21.04
N ILE A 200 8.56 -3.25 21.17
CA ILE A 200 8.69 -4.69 21.02
C ILE A 200 8.70 -5.28 22.43
N ASN A 201 7.72 -6.08 22.74
CA ASN A 201 7.83 -6.98 23.87
C ASN A 201 8.80 -8.11 23.47
N THR A 202 10.08 -7.90 23.78
CA THR A 202 11.18 -8.77 23.36
C THR A 202 10.95 -10.21 23.84
N GLU A 203 10.29 -10.38 24.98
CA GLU A 203 9.95 -11.71 25.51
C GLU A 203 8.88 -12.42 24.68
N GLU A 204 7.82 -11.70 24.26
CA GLU A 204 6.77 -12.26 23.39
C GLU A 204 7.28 -12.54 21.98
N GLU A 205 8.12 -11.68 21.43
CA GLU A 205 8.71 -11.87 20.10
C GLU A 205 9.70 -13.06 20.14
N LEU A 206 10.48 -13.17 21.18
CA LEU A 206 11.39 -14.30 21.42
C LEU A 206 10.60 -15.62 21.53
N ALA A 207 9.54 -15.63 22.33
CA ALA A 207 8.69 -16.81 22.50
C ALA A 207 8.03 -17.25 21.17
N LYS A 208 7.60 -16.31 20.31
CA LYS A 208 7.08 -16.62 18.98
C LYS A 208 8.15 -17.21 18.07
N LEU A 209 9.31 -16.58 18.00
CA LEU A 209 10.43 -17.06 17.17
C LEU A 209 10.90 -18.44 17.62
N GLU A 210 10.94 -18.70 18.92
CA GLU A 210 11.29 -20.02 19.48
C GLU A 210 10.21 -21.08 19.17
N ALA A 211 8.92 -20.70 19.21
CA ALA A 211 7.82 -21.58 18.82
C ALA A 211 7.88 -21.92 17.31
N ASP A 212 8.12 -20.92 16.46
CA ASP A 212 8.26 -21.10 15.02
C ASP A 212 9.49 -21.94 14.67
N LEU A 213 10.61 -21.74 15.38
CA LEU A 213 11.80 -22.55 15.23
C LEU A 213 11.51 -24.02 15.56
N LYS A 214 10.87 -24.29 16.68
CA LYS A 214 10.49 -25.63 17.09
C LYS A 214 9.55 -26.31 16.07
N TYR A 215 8.62 -25.55 15.52
CA TYR A 215 7.71 -26.03 14.47
C TYR A 215 8.51 -26.42 13.20
N GLN A 216 9.39 -25.54 12.73
CA GLN A 216 10.20 -25.78 11.53
C GLN A 216 11.19 -26.93 11.72
N GLU A 217 11.79 -27.07 12.90
CA GLU A 217 12.66 -28.22 13.24
C GLU A 217 11.87 -29.54 13.21
N GLY A 218 10.65 -29.57 13.79
CA GLY A 218 9.76 -30.71 13.71
C GLY A 218 9.34 -31.06 12.29
N PHE A 219 9.04 -30.03 11.48
CA PHE A 219 8.73 -30.22 10.07
C PHE A 219 9.92 -30.81 9.30
N LEU A 220 11.14 -30.25 9.49
CA LEU A 220 12.37 -30.77 8.87
C LEU A 220 12.61 -32.22 9.23
N GLN A 221 12.45 -32.59 10.51
CA GLN A 221 12.58 -33.99 10.94
C GLN A 221 11.60 -34.92 10.24
N SER A 222 10.36 -34.48 10.02
CA SER A 222 9.35 -35.27 9.32
C SER A 222 9.71 -35.48 7.84
N VAL A 223 10.26 -34.45 7.19
CA VAL A 223 10.74 -34.53 5.79
C VAL A 223 11.97 -35.45 5.68
N LEU A 224 12.94 -35.28 6.57
CA LEU A 224 14.13 -36.14 6.62
C LEU A 224 13.78 -37.62 6.85
N LYS A 225 12.80 -37.89 7.74
CA LYS A 225 12.32 -39.27 7.98
C LYS A 225 11.68 -39.88 6.74
N LYS A 226 10.99 -39.08 5.91
CA LYS A 226 10.46 -39.57 4.62
C LYS A 226 11.59 -39.84 3.63
N LEU A 227 12.55 -38.91 3.51
CA LEU A 227 13.69 -39.03 2.59
C LEU A 227 14.68 -40.14 2.98
N SER A 228 14.75 -40.51 4.26
CA SER A 228 15.57 -41.65 4.75
C SER A 228 14.87 -43.02 4.61
N ASN A 229 13.58 -43.03 4.24
CA ASN A 229 12.85 -44.30 4.04
C ASN A 229 13.15 -44.87 2.65
N GLU A 230 13.97 -45.89 2.61
CA GLU A 230 14.37 -46.57 1.36
C GLU A 230 13.16 -47.07 0.53
N LYS A 231 12.08 -47.52 1.20
CA LYS A 231 10.87 -47.99 0.50
C LYS A 231 10.10 -46.83 -0.15
N PHE A 232 10.18 -45.63 0.44
CA PHE A 232 9.60 -44.43 -0.14
C PHE A 232 10.43 -43.92 -1.33
N VAL A 233 11.75 -43.78 -1.13
CA VAL A 233 12.65 -43.24 -2.15
C VAL A 233 12.73 -44.15 -3.38
N SER A 234 12.65 -45.48 -3.23
CA SER A 234 12.72 -46.42 -4.33
C SER A 234 11.42 -46.56 -5.14
N LYS A 235 10.26 -46.17 -4.55
CA LYS A 235 8.95 -46.36 -5.20
C LYS A 235 8.26 -45.02 -5.58
N ALA A 236 8.68 -43.89 -5.02
CA ALA A 236 8.07 -42.62 -5.32
C ALA A 236 8.55 -42.08 -6.67
N PRO A 237 7.68 -41.39 -7.43
CA PRO A 237 8.08 -40.68 -8.65
C PRO A 237 9.14 -39.61 -8.36
N ALA A 238 10.06 -39.38 -9.30
CA ALA A 238 11.19 -38.45 -9.15
C ALA A 238 10.75 -37.04 -8.76
N ASN A 239 9.64 -36.54 -9.34
CA ASN A 239 9.08 -35.23 -9.01
C ASN A 239 8.64 -35.11 -7.54
N VAL A 240 8.18 -36.19 -6.91
CA VAL A 240 7.78 -36.21 -5.49
C VAL A 240 9.02 -36.15 -4.59
N ILE A 241 10.07 -36.85 -4.97
CA ILE A 241 11.36 -36.81 -4.23
C ILE A 241 11.98 -35.41 -4.33
N ASP A 242 11.95 -34.79 -5.51
CA ASP A 242 12.46 -33.43 -5.72
C ASP A 242 11.65 -32.39 -4.93
N MET A 243 10.33 -32.56 -4.84
CA MET A 243 9.50 -31.70 -3.97
C MET A 243 9.85 -31.86 -2.48
N GLU A 244 10.09 -33.07 -1.99
CA GLU A 244 10.48 -33.27 -0.59
C GLU A 244 11.90 -32.72 -0.32
N ARG A 245 12.83 -32.81 -1.26
CA ARG A 245 14.17 -32.17 -1.17
C ARG A 245 14.06 -30.64 -1.16
N LYS A 246 13.17 -30.06 -1.96
CA LYS A 246 12.92 -28.61 -1.94
C LYS A 246 12.35 -28.17 -0.59
N LYS A 247 11.40 -28.94 -0.02
CA LYS A 247 10.87 -28.68 1.33
C LYS A 247 11.95 -28.75 2.40
N GLN A 248 12.91 -29.67 2.27
CA GLN A 248 14.06 -29.75 3.17
C GLN A 248 14.90 -28.48 3.09
N ALA A 249 15.32 -28.06 1.88
CA ALA A 249 16.14 -26.87 1.68
C ALA A 249 15.42 -25.59 2.19
N ASP A 250 14.12 -25.47 1.90
CA ASP A 250 13.31 -24.33 2.38
C ASP A 250 13.20 -24.30 3.91
N ALA A 251 13.04 -25.46 4.56
CA ALA A 251 12.97 -25.57 6.01
C ALA A 251 14.33 -25.26 6.67
N GLU A 252 15.43 -25.77 6.11
CA GLU A 252 16.80 -25.48 6.59
C GLU A 252 17.11 -23.98 6.51
N SER A 253 16.76 -23.33 5.39
CA SER A 253 16.93 -21.89 5.22
C SER A 253 16.12 -21.08 6.24
N LYS A 254 14.85 -21.46 6.48
CA LYS A 254 14.00 -20.82 7.49
C LYS A 254 14.55 -20.99 8.91
N ILE A 255 15.03 -22.18 9.25
CA ILE A 255 15.63 -22.47 10.56
C ILE A 255 16.86 -21.60 10.77
N ALA A 256 17.72 -21.45 9.77
CA ALA A 256 18.90 -20.59 9.85
C ALA A 256 18.50 -19.12 10.12
N SER A 257 17.56 -18.59 9.35
CA SER A 257 17.06 -17.22 9.52
C SER A 257 16.41 -17.00 10.89
N LEU A 258 15.62 -17.95 11.39
CA LEU A 258 15.01 -17.87 12.73
C LEU A 258 16.07 -17.88 13.84
N LYS A 259 17.11 -18.70 13.72
CA LYS A 259 18.23 -18.74 14.69
C LYS A 259 19.01 -17.42 14.71
N GLU A 260 19.26 -16.81 13.55
CA GLU A 260 19.89 -15.49 13.47
C GLU A 260 19.03 -14.41 14.12
N SER A 261 17.71 -14.42 13.87
CA SER A 261 16.77 -13.47 14.46
C SER A 261 16.70 -13.60 15.99
N ILE A 262 16.67 -14.84 16.52
CA ILE A 262 16.69 -15.11 17.96
C ILE A 262 18.03 -14.64 18.59
N ALA A 263 19.14 -14.87 17.91
CA ALA A 263 20.44 -14.43 18.39
C ALA A 263 20.58 -12.89 18.40
N ALA A 264 19.97 -12.20 17.44
CA ALA A 264 19.93 -10.74 17.40
C ALA A 264 19.10 -10.12 18.53
N LEU A 265 17.97 -10.77 18.91
CA LEU A 265 17.10 -10.30 20.00
C LEU A 265 17.66 -10.61 21.41
N LYS A 266 18.57 -11.57 21.55
CA LYS A 266 19.20 -11.93 22.83
C LYS A 266 20.46 -11.12 23.14
N LYS A 267 20.91 -10.26 22.21
CA LYS A 267 22.03 -9.32 22.42
C LYS A 267 21.52 -8.01 22.99
#